data_59162f66ca72c8a2c973298eee5dbc2e
#
_entry.id   59162f66ca72c8a2c973298eee5dbc2e
#
_cell.length_a   1.000
_cell.length_b   1.000
_cell.length_c   1.000
_cell.angle_alpha   90.00
_cell.angle_beta   90.00
_cell.angle_gamma   90.00
#
_symmetry.space_group_name_H-M   'P 1'
#
loop_
_entity.id
_entity.type
_entity.pdbx_description
1 polymer ?
#
loop_
_entity_poly.entity_id
_entity_poly.type
_entity_poly.pdbx_seq_one_letter_code
_entity_poly.pdbx_strand_id
1 'polypeptide(L)'
;LKKIIKKVKSSAIVKNDGKNFLHFFLAFTVIFVALAVIIIQVMQLGMYRATDQNLHNLAQNRVFLIEAANNQLGMNNSQDSGYYGPNNSVIFYDSEGKSFIPSAGSNANISTNFGMSLLQKTMKFNENQINTIQTVSVKNPYGDNWHYRYLTTSQFIITNTDGTVTPVYAQIFSNVDQIQDAMSRAMWVIVTTMITFWLLSVIISLYLANWTLKPILAAYEKQKEFVENASHELRTPLAILQNRLELLFQKPTATIIDESENISESLSEVRNMRLLTSNLLNLARRDSGIRIEPEATTATYFENIFNSYEMLAENAGKKFSGHLKLDGTINLDQALIKQLLTILFDNALKYTGDEGEISVDVQKNGGFLVFAVADNGEGISDEDKKKIFDRFFRVDKARTRQKGGLGLGLSLAKQIVEAYNGKITVEDNKPKGTKFIVRIRVDSTISNPAKIFQKL
;
A
#
# COMPACT_ATOMS: atom_id res chain seq x y z
N LEU A 1 3.84 21.30 -31.95
CA LEU A 1 2.81 20.71 -31.08
C LEU A 1 3.33 19.53 -30.27
N LYS A 2 3.95 18.49 -30.88
CA LYS A 2 4.53 17.31 -30.17
C LYS A 2 5.58 17.68 -29.09
N LYS A 3 6.43 18.70 -29.32
CA LYS A 3 7.40 19.19 -28.32
C LYS A 3 6.72 19.91 -27.14
N ILE A 4 5.65 20.67 -27.41
CA ILE A 4 4.88 21.36 -26.37
C ILE A 4 4.10 20.36 -25.52
N ILE A 5 3.47 19.36 -26.13
CA ILE A 5 2.75 18.28 -25.43
C ILE A 5 3.69 17.46 -24.56
N LYS A 6 4.92 17.18 -25.04
CA LYS A 6 5.96 16.48 -24.26
C LYS A 6 6.44 17.29 -23.05
N LYS A 7 6.55 18.63 -23.21
CA LYS A 7 6.94 19.56 -22.13
C LYS A 7 5.83 19.77 -21.11
N VAL A 8 4.56 19.80 -21.54
CA VAL A 8 3.38 19.88 -20.64
C VAL A 8 3.19 18.55 -19.89
N LYS A 9 3.37 17.40 -20.56
CA LYS A 9 3.36 16.08 -19.89
C LYS A 9 4.45 15.96 -18.84
N SER A 10 5.69 16.39 -19.12
CA SER A 10 6.78 16.32 -18.12
C SER A 10 6.52 17.25 -16.93
N SER A 11 5.97 18.43 -17.16
CA SER A 11 5.64 19.41 -16.09
C SER A 11 4.50 18.93 -15.20
N ALA A 12 3.43 18.36 -15.77
CA ALA A 12 2.29 17.85 -14.99
C ALA A 12 2.63 16.58 -14.20
N ILE A 13 3.42 15.68 -14.79
CA ILE A 13 3.90 14.45 -14.13
C ILE A 13 4.83 14.82 -12.97
N VAL A 14 5.83 15.66 -13.19
CA VAL A 14 6.77 16.11 -12.15
C VAL A 14 6.04 16.86 -11.01
N LYS A 15 5.01 17.66 -11.34
CA LYS A 15 4.21 18.38 -10.34
C LYS A 15 3.34 17.44 -9.48
N ASN A 16 2.85 16.34 -10.04
CA ASN A 16 2.03 15.36 -9.33
C ASN A 16 2.89 14.36 -8.53
N ASP A 17 4.04 13.96 -9.07
CA ASP A 17 5.06 13.17 -8.35
C ASP A 17 5.55 13.91 -7.10
N GLY A 18 5.80 15.21 -7.21
CA GLY A 18 6.19 16.05 -6.09
C GLY A 18 5.13 16.16 -4.99
N LYS A 19 3.84 16.20 -5.35
CA LYS A 19 2.75 16.24 -4.36
C LYS A 19 2.63 14.91 -3.60
N ASN A 20 2.65 13.79 -4.30
CA ASN A 20 2.55 12.46 -3.67
C ASN A 20 3.77 12.19 -2.79
N PHE A 21 4.98 12.51 -3.28
CA PHE A 21 6.18 12.47 -2.46
C PHE A 21 6.02 13.30 -1.18
N LEU A 22 5.54 14.55 -1.29
CA LEU A 22 5.36 15.45 -0.15
C LEU A 22 4.37 14.87 0.87
N HIS A 23 3.26 14.26 0.42
CA HIS A 23 2.29 13.63 1.33
C HIS A 23 2.89 12.46 2.12
N PHE A 24 3.58 11.54 1.45
CA PHE A 24 4.23 10.41 2.13
C PHE A 24 5.35 10.88 3.06
N PHE A 25 6.20 11.80 2.60
CA PHE A 25 7.29 12.34 3.39
C PHE A 25 6.78 13.09 4.63
N LEU A 26 5.75 13.92 4.49
CA LEU A 26 5.14 14.65 5.60
C LEU A 26 4.49 13.70 6.61
N ALA A 27 3.79 12.65 6.14
CA ALA A 27 3.21 11.63 7.01
C ALA A 27 4.29 10.92 7.84
N PHE A 28 5.39 10.47 7.23
CA PHE A 28 6.50 9.86 7.96
C PHE A 28 7.16 10.85 8.94
N THR A 29 7.38 12.10 8.53
CA THR A 29 7.97 13.12 9.40
C THR A 29 7.11 13.35 10.65
N VAL A 30 5.79 13.48 10.51
CA VAL A 30 4.87 13.64 11.65
C VAL A 30 4.94 12.43 12.60
N ILE A 31 4.96 11.21 12.05
CA ILE A 31 5.05 9.98 12.86
C ILE A 31 6.38 9.96 13.64
N PHE A 32 7.51 10.25 12.99
CA PHE A 32 8.81 10.24 13.67
C PHE A 32 8.92 11.31 14.74
N VAL A 33 8.42 12.52 14.47
CA VAL A 33 8.41 13.61 15.48
C VAL A 33 7.55 13.23 16.68
N ALA A 34 6.34 12.70 16.46
CA ALA A 34 5.46 12.25 17.54
C ALA A 34 6.12 11.15 18.37
N LEU A 35 6.72 10.16 17.72
CA LEU A 35 7.43 9.07 18.39
C LEU A 35 8.61 9.58 19.21
N ALA A 36 9.43 10.51 18.67
CA ALA A 36 10.55 11.11 19.37
C ALA A 36 10.08 11.84 20.64
N VAL A 37 9.02 12.64 20.54
CA VAL A 37 8.45 13.36 21.69
C VAL A 37 7.99 12.40 22.77
N ILE A 38 7.27 11.32 22.41
CA ILE A 38 6.80 10.31 23.36
C ILE A 38 7.98 9.64 24.06
N ILE A 39 9.00 9.20 23.33
CA ILE A 39 10.16 8.52 23.91
C ILE A 39 10.88 9.45 24.87
N ILE A 40 11.13 10.72 24.50
CA ILE A 40 11.79 11.70 25.35
C ILE A 40 10.98 11.95 26.63
N GLN A 41 9.66 12.12 26.54
CA GLN A 41 8.80 12.30 27.71
C GLN A 41 8.82 11.09 28.65
N VAL A 42 8.71 9.87 28.13
CA VAL A 42 8.77 8.66 28.94
C VAL A 42 10.12 8.52 29.64
N MET A 43 11.22 8.82 28.93
CA MET A 43 12.56 8.82 29.53
C MET A 43 12.69 9.85 30.66
N GLN A 44 12.25 11.10 30.42
CA GLN A 44 12.33 12.16 31.43
C GLN A 44 11.52 11.84 32.68
N LEU A 45 10.31 11.30 32.53
CA LEU A 45 9.45 10.89 33.66
C LEU A 45 10.02 9.73 34.45
N GLY A 46 10.80 8.85 33.81
CA GLY A 46 11.39 7.67 34.45
C GLY A 46 12.77 7.91 35.07
N MET A 47 13.48 8.95 34.63
CA MET A 47 14.92 9.14 34.86
C MET A 47 15.33 9.08 36.33
N TYR A 48 14.66 9.78 37.19
CA TYR A 48 15.03 9.88 38.61
C TYR A 48 14.14 9.04 39.55
N ARG A 49 13.18 8.29 39.00
CA ARG A 49 12.19 7.58 39.81
C ARG A 49 12.80 6.61 40.83
N ALA A 50 13.81 5.87 40.40
CA ALA A 50 14.51 4.93 41.29
C ALA A 50 15.32 5.66 42.36
N THR A 51 16.00 6.77 42.01
CA THR A 51 16.75 7.58 42.93
C THR A 51 15.83 8.24 43.96
N ASP A 52 14.70 8.80 43.50
CA ASP A 52 13.71 9.43 44.35
C ASP A 52 13.12 8.45 45.36
N GLN A 53 12.79 7.26 44.89
CA GLN A 53 12.26 6.20 45.77
C GLN A 53 13.31 5.73 46.76
N ASN A 54 14.59 5.65 46.37
CA ASN A 54 15.69 5.32 47.27
C ASN A 54 15.87 6.40 48.33
N LEU A 55 15.85 7.71 47.97
CA LEU A 55 15.92 8.81 48.89
C LEU A 55 14.78 8.80 49.92
N HIS A 56 13.55 8.52 49.47
CA HIS A 56 12.41 8.39 50.38
C HIS A 56 12.57 7.19 51.36
N ASN A 57 13.04 6.04 50.84
CA ASN A 57 13.28 4.87 51.69
C ASN A 57 14.35 5.13 52.73
N LEU A 58 15.45 5.79 52.37
CA LEU A 58 16.54 6.17 53.28
C LEU A 58 16.05 7.19 54.32
N ALA A 59 15.25 8.17 53.93
CA ALA A 59 14.68 9.17 54.82
C ALA A 59 13.70 8.61 55.86
N GLN A 60 13.03 7.53 55.53
CA GLN A 60 12.13 6.82 56.44
C GLN A 60 12.83 5.81 57.36
N ASN A 61 14.04 5.38 56.97
CA ASN A 61 14.82 4.40 57.74
C ASN A 61 15.54 5.07 58.92
N ARG A 62 14.87 5.10 60.08
CA ARG A 62 15.43 5.69 61.30
C ARG A 62 16.71 5.03 61.76
N VAL A 63 16.86 3.71 61.61
CA VAL A 63 18.07 2.98 61.99
C VAL A 63 19.26 3.50 61.13
N PHE A 64 19.07 3.60 59.82
CA PHE A 64 20.06 4.20 58.92
C PHE A 64 20.47 5.65 59.37
N LEU A 65 19.51 6.49 59.66
CA LEU A 65 19.76 7.88 60.06
C LEU A 65 20.51 7.99 61.40
N ILE A 66 20.16 7.15 62.37
CA ILE A 66 20.82 7.12 63.69
C ILE A 66 22.26 6.55 63.55
N GLU A 67 22.45 5.50 62.80
CA GLU A 67 23.78 4.94 62.53
C GLU A 67 24.67 5.95 61.74
N ALA A 68 24.09 6.61 60.75
CA ALA A 68 24.80 7.64 59.98
C ALA A 68 25.22 8.82 60.91
N ALA A 69 24.37 9.25 61.83
CA ALA A 69 24.68 10.28 62.80
C ALA A 69 25.78 9.81 63.79
N ASN A 70 25.66 8.60 64.33
CA ASN A 70 26.62 8.00 65.27
C ASN A 70 28.02 7.77 64.65
N ASN A 71 28.05 7.29 63.42
CA ASN A 71 29.29 7.09 62.66
C ASN A 71 29.99 8.43 62.38
N GLN A 72 29.24 9.48 62.09
CA GLN A 72 29.79 10.80 61.91
C GLN A 72 30.25 11.45 63.26
N LEU A 73 29.59 11.09 64.37
CA LEU A 73 30.00 11.55 65.72
C LEU A 73 31.22 10.77 66.28
N GLY A 74 31.79 9.82 65.53
CA GLY A 74 32.94 9.00 65.95
C GLY A 74 32.65 8.01 67.07
N MET A 75 31.38 7.67 67.28
CA MET A 75 30.92 6.82 68.35
C MET A 75 31.07 5.30 68.05
N ASN A 76 31.26 4.93 66.79
CA ASN A 76 31.46 3.56 66.39
C ASN A 76 32.79 3.35 65.72
N ASN A 77 33.67 2.57 66.36
CA ASN A 77 34.94 2.11 65.81
C ASN A 77 34.80 0.95 64.80
N SER A 78 33.60 0.70 64.32
CA SER A 78 33.35 -0.38 63.35
C SER A 78 33.72 0.07 61.93
N GLN A 79 34.74 -0.59 61.38
CA GLN A 79 35.15 -0.47 59.97
C GLN A 79 34.11 -0.94 58.95
N ASP A 80 32.92 -1.24 59.37
CA ASP A 80 31.81 -1.74 58.51
C ASP A 80 30.87 -0.60 58.15
N SER A 81 31.36 0.32 57.29
CA SER A 81 30.56 1.36 56.67
C SER A 81 29.68 0.80 55.49
N GLY A 82 29.16 -0.42 55.65
CA GLY A 82 28.42 -1.12 54.64
C GLY A 82 27.06 -0.53 54.24
N TYR A 83 26.60 0.57 54.85
CA TYR A 83 25.31 1.20 54.58
C TYR A 83 25.34 2.44 53.70
N TYR A 84 26.51 2.99 53.46
CA TYR A 84 26.62 4.05 52.44
C TYR A 84 26.85 3.43 51.09
N GLY A 85 25.78 3.32 50.30
CA GLY A 85 26.01 3.08 48.88
C GLY A 85 26.98 4.14 48.35
N PRO A 86 27.86 3.81 47.39
CA PRO A 86 28.97 4.65 46.95
C PRO A 86 28.56 6.05 46.45
N ASN A 87 27.26 6.30 46.32
CA ASN A 87 26.72 7.54 45.76
C ASN A 87 25.87 8.39 46.71
N ASN A 88 25.68 7.96 47.98
CA ASN A 88 24.84 8.69 48.93
C ASN A 88 25.70 9.40 49.99
N SER A 89 25.30 10.64 50.32
CA SER A 89 25.94 11.47 51.39
C SER A 89 24.84 12.07 52.27
N VAL A 90 25.11 12.26 53.54
CA VAL A 90 24.16 12.82 54.49
C VAL A 90 24.81 14.01 55.24
N ILE A 91 24.07 15.12 55.31
CA ILE A 91 24.44 16.30 56.14
C ILE A 91 23.38 16.47 57.21
N PHE A 92 23.80 16.63 58.47
CA PHE A 92 22.94 16.88 59.59
C PHE A 92 22.84 18.35 59.94
N TYR A 93 21.70 18.77 60.38
CA TYR A 93 21.41 20.14 60.86
C TYR A 93 20.76 20.09 62.24
N ASP A 94 21.17 21.04 63.10
CA ASP A 94 20.48 21.23 64.39
C ASP A 94 19.13 21.94 64.22
N SER A 95 18.44 22.18 65.33
CA SER A 95 17.16 22.90 65.34
C SER A 95 17.27 24.38 64.92
N GLU A 96 18.47 24.96 64.88
CA GLU A 96 18.73 26.34 64.45
C GLU A 96 19.13 26.37 62.94
N GLY A 97 19.20 25.18 62.25
CA GLY A 97 19.57 25.06 60.87
C GLY A 97 21.06 25.17 60.59
N LYS A 98 21.87 25.04 61.64
CA LYS A 98 23.32 25.03 61.53
C LYS A 98 23.81 23.59 61.21
N SER A 99 24.54 23.45 60.13
CA SER A 99 25.09 22.13 59.77
C SER A 99 26.20 21.72 60.73
N PHE A 100 26.17 20.49 61.18
CA PHE A 100 27.29 19.91 61.87
C PHE A 100 27.77 18.67 61.09
N ILE A 101 29.12 18.67 60.89
CA ILE A 101 29.79 17.45 60.48
C ILE A 101 30.55 17.01 61.71
N PRO A 102 30.31 15.78 62.16
CA PRO A 102 31.18 15.20 63.15
C PRO A 102 32.59 15.10 62.58
N SER A 103 33.57 15.38 63.45
CA SER A 103 34.98 15.34 63.07
C SER A 103 35.31 13.99 62.45
N ALA A 104 35.63 13.98 61.19
CA ALA A 104 36.04 12.76 60.48
C ALA A 104 37.28 12.18 61.17
N GLY A 105 37.16 10.96 61.70
CA GLY A 105 38.31 10.18 62.11
C GLY A 105 39.27 10.09 60.92
N SER A 106 40.55 10.04 61.21
CA SER A 106 41.70 10.23 60.31
C SER A 106 41.87 9.24 59.14
N ASN A 107 40.85 8.44 58.78
CA ASN A 107 40.92 7.42 57.74
C ASN A 107 39.84 7.50 56.66
N ALA A 108 39.10 8.57 56.53
CA ALA A 108 38.11 8.69 55.44
C ALA A 108 38.81 9.07 54.11
N ASN A 109 38.50 8.35 53.06
CA ASN A 109 38.99 8.62 51.69
C ASN A 109 38.81 10.09 51.32
N ILE A 110 39.91 10.77 50.99
CA ILE A 110 39.99 12.20 50.67
C ILE A 110 38.95 12.66 49.62
N SER A 111 38.55 11.78 48.72
CA SER A 111 37.59 12.11 47.67
C SER A 111 36.13 12.24 48.17
N THR A 112 35.69 11.47 49.17
CA THR A 112 34.37 11.55 49.77
C THR A 112 34.24 12.78 50.64
N ASN A 113 35.33 13.17 51.34
CA ASN A 113 35.36 14.37 52.19
C ASN A 113 35.28 15.66 51.39
N PHE A 114 35.83 15.69 50.18
CA PHE A 114 35.86 16.89 49.35
C PHE A 114 34.46 17.25 48.80
N GLY A 115 33.74 16.28 48.27
CA GLY A 115 32.37 16.49 47.79
C GLY A 115 31.41 16.92 48.91
N MET A 116 31.56 16.32 50.10
CA MET A 116 30.77 16.69 51.29
C MET A 116 31.07 18.13 51.76
N SER A 117 32.32 18.55 51.78
CA SER A 117 32.68 19.92 52.19
C SER A 117 32.15 20.99 51.23
N LEU A 118 32.10 20.69 49.95
CA LEU A 118 31.49 21.52 48.93
C LEU A 118 29.97 21.60 49.06
N LEU A 119 29.30 20.45 49.25
CA LEU A 119 27.87 20.40 49.50
C LEU A 119 27.51 21.24 50.74
N GLN A 120 28.18 21.02 51.85
CA GLN A 120 27.97 21.76 53.10
C GLN A 120 28.14 23.29 52.94
N LYS A 121 29.14 23.70 52.16
CA LYS A 121 29.37 25.15 51.89
C LYS A 121 28.28 25.75 50.98
N THR A 122 27.71 24.96 50.11
CA THR A 122 26.75 25.40 49.10
C THR A 122 25.30 25.30 49.59
N MET A 123 25.00 24.27 50.40
CA MET A 123 23.65 23.98 50.87
C MET A 123 23.31 24.76 52.12
N LYS A 124 22.06 25.20 52.19
CA LYS A 124 21.46 25.83 53.36
C LYS A 124 20.20 25.07 53.76
N PHE A 125 20.01 24.96 55.07
CA PHE A 125 18.79 24.37 55.58
C PHE A 125 17.59 25.28 55.28
N ASN A 126 16.49 24.67 54.83
CA ASN A 126 15.24 25.36 54.55
C ASN A 126 14.07 24.48 54.97
N GLU A 127 13.35 24.90 56.00
CA GLU A 127 12.18 24.17 56.56
C GLU A 127 11.07 23.98 55.55
N ASN A 128 10.89 24.89 54.59
CA ASN A 128 9.87 24.77 53.55
C ASN A 128 10.15 23.64 52.55
N GLN A 129 11.33 23.02 52.60
CA GLN A 129 11.73 21.94 51.70
C GLN A 129 11.79 20.56 52.36
N ILE A 130 11.26 20.45 53.61
CA ILE A 130 11.16 19.15 54.30
C ILE A 130 10.27 18.19 53.50
N ASN A 131 10.72 16.95 53.37
CA ASN A 131 10.08 15.85 52.62
C ASN A 131 9.87 16.15 51.12
N THR A 132 10.53 17.15 50.55
CA THR A 132 10.50 17.41 49.13
C THR A 132 11.86 17.07 48.49
N ILE A 133 11.82 16.42 47.32
CA ILE A 133 13.05 16.12 46.59
C ILE A 133 13.45 17.33 45.74
N GLN A 134 14.67 17.75 45.87
CA GLN A 134 15.25 18.88 45.15
C GLN A 134 16.49 18.42 44.37
N THR A 135 16.87 19.21 43.36
CA THR A 135 18.11 18.98 42.59
C THR A 135 19.02 20.14 42.80
N VAL A 136 20.30 19.89 43.06
CA VAL A 136 21.35 20.92 43.20
C VAL A 136 22.52 20.56 42.28
N SER A 137 23.13 21.58 41.68
CA SER A 137 24.36 21.46 40.92
C SER A 137 25.47 22.19 41.67
N VAL A 138 26.56 21.50 41.94
CA VAL A 138 27.71 22.02 42.67
C VAL A 138 28.94 21.98 41.78
N LYS A 139 29.60 23.13 41.60
CA LYS A 139 30.79 23.22 40.75
C LYS A 139 32.02 22.65 41.50
N ASN A 140 32.66 21.66 40.90
CA ASN A 140 33.87 21.06 41.45
C ASN A 140 35.10 21.97 41.14
N PRO A 141 36.24 21.80 41.81
CA PRO A 141 37.45 22.60 41.59
C PRO A 141 38.07 22.43 40.20
N TYR A 142 37.72 21.36 39.49
CA TYR A 142 38.21 21.07 38.12
C TYR A 142 37.35 21.73 37.04
N GLY A 143 36.26 22.41 37.45
CA GLY A 143 35.40 23.16 36.57
C GLY A 143 34.14 22.44 36.13
N ASP A 144 33.97 21.12 36.42
CA ASP A 144 32.80 20.33 36.10
C ASP A 144 31.67 20.57 37.12
N ASN A 145 30.45 20.33 36.72
CA ASN A 145 29.32 20.42 37.62
C ASN A 145 28.96 19.00 38.09
N TRP A 146 28.90 18.81 39.39
CA TRP A 146 28.32 17.61 40.00
C TRP A 146 26.86 17.85 40.31
N HIS A 147 26.02 16.91 39.96
CA HIS A 147 24.59 17.00 40.15
C HIS A 147 24.13 16.03 41.23
N TYR A 148 23.38 16.58 42.18
CA TYR A 148 22.83 15.80 43.28
C TYR A 148 21.32 16.00 43.35
N ARG A 149 20.61 14.91 43.65
CA ARG A 149 19.23 14.96 44.15
C ARG A 149 19.31 14.80 45.65
N TYR A 150 18.54 15.58 46.37
CA TYR A 150 18.53 15.50 47.82
C TYR A 150 17.12 15.59 48.38
N LEU A 151 16.93 15.02 49.58
CA LEU A 151 15.71 15.07 50.36
C LEU A 151 16.07 15.47 51.78
N THR A 152 15.38 16.50 52.34
CA THR A 152 15.50 16.89 53.74
C THR A 152 14.43 16.11 54.56
N THR A 153 14.89 15.41 55.62
CA THR A 153 13.99 14.61 56.46
C THR A 153 13.18 15.52 57.40
N SER A 154 12.06 14.98 57.91
CA SER A 154 11.45 15.52 59.10
C SER A 154 12.41 15.42 60.31
N GLN A 155 12.19 16.24 61.32
CA GLN A 155 12.98 16.21 62.53
C GLN A 155 12.95 14.82 63.21
N PHE A 156 14.11 14.35 63.64
CA PHE A 156 14.25 13.13 64.44
C PHE A 156 15.27 13.38 65.59
N ILE A 157 15.35 12.43 66.51
CA ILE A 157 16.10 12.58 67.76
C ILE A 157 17.31 11.65 67.72
N ILE A 158 18.48 12.20 68.02
CA ILE A 158 19.68 11.41 68.28
C ILE A 158 20.05 11.54 69.78
N THR A 159 20.57 10.44 70.35
CA THR A 159 21.06 10.43 71.74
C THR A 159 22.61 10.49 71.66
N ASN A 160 23.20 11.55 72.26
CA ASN A 160 24.62 11.73 72.32
C ASN A 160 25.26 10.82 73.38
N THR A 161 26.61 10.69 73.41
CA THR A 161 27.40 9.89 74.34
C THR A 161 27.25 10.32 75.79
N ASP A 162 26.90 11.58 76.03
CA ASP A 162 26.66 12.14 77.37
C ASP A 162 25.21 11.94 77.86
N GLY A 163 24.40 11.22 77.10
CA GLY A 163 23.00 10.96 77.39
C GLY A 163 22.07 12.12 77.04
N THR A 164 22.56 13.21 76.45
CA THR A 164 21.77 14.33 75.97
C THR A 164 21.00 13.94 74.69
N VAL A 165 19.82 14.46 74.55
CA VAL A 165 18.92 14.19 73.43
C VAL A 165 18.86 15.44 72.53
N THR A 166 19.30 15.32 71.28
CA THR A 166 19.35 16.44 70.32
C THR A 166 18.40 16.20 69.16
N PRO A 167 17.46 17.11 68.90
CA PRO A 167 16.64 17.07 67.70
C PRO A 167 17.48 17.52 66.48
N VAL A 168 17.40 16.74 65.40
CA VAL A 168 18.20 16.98 64.16
C VAL A 168 17.35 16.74 62.92
N TYR A 169 17.79 17.38 61.84
CA TYR A 169 17.34 17.09 60.48
C TYR A 169 18.48 16.48 59.70
N ALA A 170 18.18 15.65 58.71
CA ALA A 170 19.14 15.13 57.77
C ALA A 170 18.81 15.53 56.36
N GLN A 171 19.80 15.98 55.60
CA GLN A 171 19.73 16.08 54.14
C GLN A 171 20.51 14.95 53.54
N ILE A 172 19.78 14.07 52.80
CA ILE A 172 20.35 12.89 52.13
C ILE A 172 20.55 13.26 50.68
N PHE A 173 21.76 13.16 50.19
CA PHE A 173 22.17 13.47 48.84
C PHE A 173 22.48 12.19 48.07
N SER A 174 22.05 12.14 46.82
CA SER A 174 22.43 11.10 45.89
C SER A 174 23.01 11.71 44.64
N ASN A 175 24.22 11.29 44.27
CA ASN A 175 24.88 11.76 43.04
C ASN A 175 24.14 11.15 41.82
N VAL A 176 23.79 12.00 40.84
CA VAL A 176 23.05 11.61 39.66
C VAL A 176 23.81 11.85 38.34
N ASP A 177 25.13 12.17 38.43
CA ASP A 177 25.95 12.41 37.25
C ASP A 177 25.95 11.22 36.28
N GLN A 178 26.11 10.00 36.82
CA GLN A 178 26.06 8.76 35.99
C GLN A 178 24.71 8.60 35.25
N ILE A 179 23.62 9.00 35.92
CA ILE A 179 22.27 8.94 35.32
C ILE A 179 22.14 10.00 34.23
N GLN A 180 22.64 11.22 34.47
CA GLN A 180 22.67 12.30 33.48
C GLN A 180 23.52 11.94 32.25
N ASP A 181 24.71 11.39 32.48
CA ASP A 181 25.59 10.94 31.42
C ASP A 181 24.96 9.79 30.58
N ALA A 182 24.35 8.82 31.26
CA ALA A 182 23.62 7.75 30.59
C ALA A 182 22.46 8.29 29.75
N MET A 183 21.72 9.27 30.29
CA MET A 183 20.63 9.96 29.61
C MET A 183 21.13 10.73 28.38
N SER A 184 22.20 11.48 28.52
CA SER A 184 22.82 12.22 27.41
C SER A 184 23.26 11.29 26.29
N ARG A 185 23.90 10.16 26.61
CA ARG A 185 24.26 9.14 25.63
C ARG A 185 23.03 8.55 24.96
N ALA A 186 21.99 8.20 25.72
CA ALA A 186 20.74 7.68 25.18
C ALA A 186 20.04 8.69 24.26
N MET A 187 20.02 9.97 24.63
CA MET A 187 19.49 11.06 23.79
C MET A 187 20.23 11.15 22.46
N TRP A 188 21.56 11.10 22.47
CA TRP A 188 22.36 11.10 21.24
C TRP A 188 22.05 9.89 20.35
N VAL A 189 21.91 8.70 20.93
CA VAL A 189 21.51 7.49 20.17
C VAL A 189 20.13 7.65 19.55
N ILE A 190 19.17 8.18 20.30
CA ILE A 190 17.82 8.42 19.80
C ILE A 190 17.84 9.42 18.65
N VAL A 191 18.52 10.56 18.81
CA VAL A 191 18.59 11.61 17.78
C VAL A 191 19.25 11.09 16.51
N THR A 192 20.39 10.40 16.62
CA THR A 192 21.08 9.84 15.44
C THR A 192 20.25 8.78 14.74
N THR A 193 19.57 7.91 15.49
CA THR A 193 18.66 6.91 14.95
C THR A 193 17.48 7.56 14.22
N MET A 194 16.86 8.57 14.83
CA MET A 194 15.75 9.32 14.22
C MET A 194 16.16 10.01 12.92
N ILE A 195 17.34 10.65 12.88
CA ILE A 195 17.87 11.26 11.66
C ILE A 195 18.08 10.20 10.57
N THR A 196 18.64 9.05 10.93
CA THR A 196 18.86 7.95 9.97
C THR A 196 17.54 7.44 9.36
N PHE A 197 16.53 7.18 10.19
CA PHE A 197 15.21 6.77 9.70
C PHE A 197 14.50 7.88 8.91
N TRP A 198 14.68 9.14 9.29
CA TRP A 198 14.13 10.27 8.54
C TRP A 198 14.76 10.38 7.15
N LEU A 199 16.08 10.19 7.01
CA LEU A 199 16.76 10.13 5.72
C LEU A 199 16.27 8.92 4.89
N LEU A 200 16.10 7.76 5.52
CA LEU A 200 15.57 6.57 4.86
C LEU A 200 14.13 6.79 4.35
N SER A 201 13.32 7.57 5.09
CA SER A 201 11.95 7.91 4.70
C SER A 201 11.89 8.70 3.38
N VAL A 202 12.91 9.49 3.05
CA VAL A 202 13.01 10.18 1.75
C VAL A 202 13.07 9.18 0.61
N ILE A 203 13.92 8.16 0.75
CA ILE A 203 14.10 7.11 -0.28
C ILE A 203 12.79 6.31 -0.45
N ILE A 204 12.19 5.91 0.65
CA ILE A 204 10.93 5.15 0.65
C ILE A 204 9.80 5.99 0.04
N SER A 205 9.70 7.28 0.37
CA SER A 205 8.67 8.17 -0.18
C SER A 205 8.81 8.36 -1.68
N LEU A 206 10.04 8.48 -2.20
CA LEU A 206 10.31 8.54 -3.65
C LEU A 206 9.92 7.24 -4.35
N TYR A 207 10.27 6.11 -3.76
CA TYR A 207 9.89 4.80 -4.29
C TYR A 207 8.37 4.62 -4.33
N LEU A 208 7.68 4.93 -3.23
CA LEU A 208 6.23 4.78 -3.10
C LEU A 208 5.48 5.71 -4.08
N ALA A 209 5.92 6.97 -4.21
CA ALA A 209 5.34 7.92 -5.14
C ALA A 209 5.38 7.40 -6.59
N ASN A 210 6.53 6.89 -7.02
CA ASN A 210 6.70 6.33 -8.36
C ASN A 210 5.91 5.02 -8.56
N TRP A 211 5.90 4.15 -7.55
CA TRP A 211 5.21 2.87 -7.63
C TRP A 211 3.69 3.03 -7.73
N THR A 212 3.12 3.95 -6.96
CA THR A 212 1.67 4.21 -6.96
C THR A 212 1.19 4.91 -8.24
N LEU A 213 2.01 5.81 -8.81
CA LEU A 213 1.58 6.64 -9.93
C LEU A 213 1.67 5.93 -11.29
N LYS A 214 2.65 5.04 -11.48
CA LYS A 214 2.82 4.32 -12.75
C LYS A 214 1.58 3.57 -13.23
N PRO A 215 0.91 2.74 -12.42
CA PRO A 215 -0.29 2.01 -12.86
C PRO A 215 -1.46 2.95 -13.15
N ILE A 216 -1.61 4.04 -12.40
CA ILE A 216 -2.67 5.03 -12.60
C ILE A 216 -2.49 5.75 -13.93
N LEU A 217 -1.27 6.20 -14.23
CA LEU A 217 -0.97 6.84 -15.51
C LEU A 217 -1.16 5.90 -16.69
N ALA A 218 -0.71 4.65 -16.57
CA ALA A 218 -0.92 3.64 -17.61
C ALA A 218 -2.41 3.36 -17.86
N ALA A 219 -3.23 3.31 -16.80
CA ALA A 219 -4.68 3.16 -16.92
C ALA A 219 -5.32 4.39 -17.58
N TYR A 220 -4.90 5.59 -17.19
CA TYR A 220 -5.38 6.84 -17.77
C TYR A 220 -5.01 6.97 -19.26
N GLU A 221 -3.78 6.64 -19.64
CA GLU A 221 -3.36 6.65 -21.05
C GLU A 221 -4.18 5.67 -21.90
N LYS A 222 -4.41 4.45 -21.40
CA LYS A 222 -5.28 3.47 -22.05
C LYS A 222 -6.74 3.96 -22.19
N GLN A 223 -7.27 4.62 -21.16
CA GLN A 223 -8.61 5.19 -21.21
C GLN A 223 -8.70 6.34 -22.22
N LYS A 224 -7.68 7.19 -22.28
CA LYS A 224 -7.60 8.29 -23.26
C LYS A 224 -7.53 7.75 -24.69
N GLU A 225 -6.66 6.77 -24.94
CA GLU A 225 -6.55 6.12 -26.25
C GLU A 225 -7.87 5.45 -26.65
N PHE A 226 -8.58 4.83 -25.70
CA PHE A 226 -9.91 4.27 -25.93
C PHE A 226 -10.92 5.33 -26.43
N VAL A 227 -10.99 6.49 -25.75
CA VAL A 227 -11.92 7.57 -26.14
C VAL A 227 -11.54 8.17 -27.49
N GLU A 228 -10.26 8.40 -27.77
CA GLU A 228 -9.78 8.92 -29.04
C GLU A 228 -10.12 7.96 -30.18
N ASN A 229 -9.83 6.67 -30.04
CA ASN A 229 -10.12 5.65 -31.04
C ASN A 229 -11.64 5.47 -31.25
N ALA A 230 -12.42 5.41 -30.17
CA ALA A 230 -13.89 5.32 -30.27
C ALA A 230 -14.48 6.52 -31.03
N SER A 231 -13.98 7.74 -30.78
CA SER A 231 -14.43 8.94 -31.49
C SER A 231 -14.09 8.90 -32.97
N HIS A 232 -12.91 8.40 -33.33
CA HIS A 232 -12.53 8.24 -34.74
C HIS A 232 -13.37 7.18 -35.45
N GLU A 233 -13.60 6.04 -34.80
CA GLU A 233 -14.39 4.94 -35.39
C GLU A 233 -15.89 5.25 -35.50
N LEU A 234 -16.42 6.19 -34.70
CA LEU A 234 -17.79 6.71 -34.84
C LEU A 234 -17.91 7.79 -35.91
N ARG A 235 -16.90 8.63 -36.10
CA ARG A 235 -16.92 9.73 -37.05
C ARG A 235 -17.00 9.27 -38.50
N THR A 236 -16.26 8.20 -38.84
CA THR A 236 -16.16 7.69 -40.22
C THR A 236 -17.54 7.19 -40.73
N PRO A 237 -18.26 6.25 -40.06
CA PRO A 237 -19.57 5.80 -40.50
C PRO A 237 -20.61 6.91 -40.52
N LEU A 238 -20.53 7.85 -39.55
CA LEU A 238 -21.42 9.00 -39.53
C LEU A 238 -21.24 9.89 -40.77
N ALA A 239 -20.00 10.14 -41.17
CA ALA A 239 -19.70 10.94 -42.39
C ALA A 239 -20.14 10.20 -43.66
N ILE A 240 -20.01 8.86 -43.72
CA ILE A 240 -20.51 8.06 -44.85
C ILE A 240 -22.04 8.14 -44.92
N LEU A 241 -22.72 7.98 -43.80
CA LEU A 241 -24.16 8.04 -43.71
C LEU A 241 -24.66 9.44 -44.14
N GLN A 242 -24.03 10.48 -43.62
CA GLN A 242 -24.36 11.89 -43.99
C GLN A 242 -24.23 12.11 -45.50
N ASN A 243 -23.09 11.71 -46.09
CA ASN A 243 -22.84 11.84 -47.52
C ASN A 243 -23.88 11.10 -48.36
N ARG A 244 -24.29 9.86 -47.99
CA ARG A 244 -25.32 9.10 -48.67
C ARG A 244 -26.69 9.76 -48.59
N LEU A 245 -27.07 10.29 -47.44
CA LEU A 245 -28.31 11.04 -47.26
C LEU A 245 -28.28 12.36 -48.08
N GLU A 246 -27.16 13.07 -48.15
CA GLU A 246 -26.99 14.25 -49.01
C GLU A 246 -27.17 13.93 -50.51
N LEU A 247 -26.62 12.77 -50.95
CA LEU A 247 -26.82 12.29 -52.34
C LEU A 247 -28.28 11.98 -52.65
N LEU A 248 -29.05 11.42 -51.71
CA LEU A 248 -30.52 11.23 -51.89
C LEU A 248 -31.25 12.54 -52.03
N PHE A 249 -30.87 13.61 -51.28
CA PHE A 249 -31.47 14.93 -51.41
C PHE A 249 -31.17 15.61 -52.76
N GLN A 250 -30.05 15.23 -53.43
CA GLN A 250 -29.72 15.81 -54.74
C GLN A 250 -30.50 15.17 -55.88
N LYS A 251 -31.29 14.11 -55.64
CA LYS A 251 -32.09 13.39 -56.64
C LYS A 251 -33.58 13.37 -56.28
N PRO A 252 -34.28 14.49 -56.20
CA PRO A 252 -35.64 14.57 -55.67
C PRO A 252 -36.69 13.86 -56.53
N THR A 253 -36.37 13.50 -57.76
CA THR A 253 -37.27 12.79 -58.70
C THR A 253 -37.00 11.31 -58.80
N ALA A 254 -35.95 10.80 -58.17
CA ALA A 254 -35.62 9.37 -58.16
C ALA A 254 -36.62 8.58 -57.32
N THR A 255 -36.98 7.41 -57.79
CA THR A 255 -37.88 6.51 -57.03
C THR A 255 -37.11 5.77 -55.94
N ILE A 256 -37.80 5.22 -54.94
CA ILE A 256 -37.21 4.38 -53.90
C ILE A 256 -36.49 3.16 -54.49
N ILE A 257 -36.97 2.67 -55.63
CA ILE A 257 -36.35 1.53 -56.33
C ILE A 257 -34.99 1.94 -56.92
N ASP A 258 -34.90 3.12 -57.51
CA ASP A 258 -33.67 3.66 -58.10
C ASP A 258 -32.57 3.90 -57.06
N GLU A 259 -32.95 4.23 -55.84
CA GLU A 259 -32.04 4.51 -54.73
C GLU A 259 -31.97 3.35 -53.71
N SER A 260 -32.53 2.18 -54.05
CA SER A 260 -32.59 1.02 -53.12
C SER A 260 -31.20 0.56 -52.61
N GLU A 261 -30.15 0.66 -53.42
CA GLU A 261 -28.79 0.34 -53.06
C GLU A 261 -28.27 1.33 -52.01
N ASN A 262 -28.38 2.64 -52.23
CA ASN A 262 -27.97 3.68 -51.27
C ASN A 262 -28.72 3.61 -49.96
N ILE A 263 -30.00 3.25 -49.96
CA ILE A 263 -30.82 3.06 -48.77
C ILE A 263 -30.35 1.79 -48.00
N SER A 264 -30.16 0.70 -48.75
CA SER A 264 -29.68 -0.59 -48.16
C SER A 264 -28.32 -0.45 -47.49
N GLU A 265 -27.39 0.25 -48.15
CA GLU A 265 -26.05 0.50 -47.60
C GLU A 265 -26.10 1.48 -46.41
N SER A 266 -26.97 2.50 -46.43
CA SER A 266 -27.20 3.39 -45.29
C SER A 266 -27.75 2.63 -44.09
N LEU A 267 -28.69 1.73 -44.28
CA LEU A 267 -29.20 0.82 -43.23
C LEU A 267 -28.13 -0.13 -42.69
N SER A 268 -27.24 -0.59 -43.55
CA SER A 268 -26.10 -1.42 -43.15
C SER A 268 -25.17 -0.63 -42.23
N GLU A 269 -24.87 0.65 -42.56
CA GLU A 269 -24.02 1.49 -41.76
C GLU A 269 -24.62 1.84 -40.38
N VAL A 270 -25.93 2.07 -40.32
CA VAL A 270 -26.67 2.24 -39.06
C VAL A 270 -26.56 0.95 -38.19
N ARG A 271 -26.67 -0.23 -38.79
CA ARG A 271 -26.51 -1.52 -38.07
C ARG A 271 -25.07 -1.65 -37.53
N ASN A 272 -24.07 -1.28 -38.33
CA ASN A 272 -22.66 -1.28 -37.90
C ASN A 272 -22.41 -0.35 -36.74
N MET A 273 -22.96 0.88 -36.79
CA MET A 273 -22.88 1.87 -35.70
C MET A 273 -23.54 1.35 -34.42
N ARG A 274 -24.71 0.69 -34.54
CA ARG A 274 -25.39 0.08 -33.37
C ARG A 274 -24.55 -1.02 -32.73
N LEU A 275 -23.90 -1.83 -33.54
CA LEU A 275 -22.99 -2.87 -33.04
C LEU A 275 -21.76 -2.26 -32.36
N LEU A 276 -21.16 -1.23 -32.96
CA LEU A 276 -20.04 -0.51 -32.39
C LEU A 276 -20.40 0.10 -31.03
N THR A 277 -21.51 0.82 -30.92
CA THR A 277 -21.94 1.44 -29.66
C THR A 277 -22.24 0.40 -28.58
N SER A 278 -22.88 -0.72 -28.96
CA SER A 278 -23.11 -1.84 -28.02
C SER A 278 -21.81 -2.43 -27.52
N ASN A 279 -20.84 -2.65 -28.39
CA ASN A 279 -19.51 -3.16 -28.01
C ASN A 279 -18.74 -2.16 -27.13
N LEU A 280 -18.80 -0.85 -27.41
CA LEU A 280 -18.20 0.19 -26.60
C LEU A 280 -18.82 0.26 -25.19
N LEU A 281 -20.16 0.14 -25.09
CA LEU A 281 -20.86 0.10 -23.80
C LEU A 281 -20.47 -1.14 -22.99
N ASN A 282 -20.39 -2.30 -23.62
CA ASN A 282 -19.95 -3.54 -22.94
C ASN A 282 -18.50 -3.43 -22.45
N LEU A 283 -17.62 -2.80 -23.22
CA LEU A 283 -16.23 -2.53 -22.82
C LEU A 283 -16.10 -1.48 -21.71
N ALA A 284 -16.99 -0.49 -21.67
CA ALA A 284 -17.00 0.55 -20.63
C ALA A 284 -17.55 0.04 -19.28
N ARG A 285 -18.44 -0.94 -19.29
CA ARG A 285 -18.99 -1.59 -18.08
C ARG A 285 -18.00 -2.46 -17.30
N ARG A 286 -16.72 -2.45 -17.70
CA ARG A 286 -15.67 -3.29 -17.09
C ARG A 286 -15.53 -3.13 -15.57
N ASP A 287 -15.82 -1.96 -15.02
CA ASP A 287 -15.69 -1.69 -13.58
C ASP A 287 -16.79 -2.38 -12.74
N SER A 288 -17.88 -2.85 -13.39
CA SER A 288 -18.97 -3.56 -12.73
C SER A 288 -18.86 -5.09 -12.85
N GLY A 289 -17.87 -5.60 -13.63
CA GLY A 289 -17.74 -7.02 -13.99
C GLY A 289 -18.83 -7.50 -14.99
N ILE A 290 -18.49 -8.43 -15.88
CA ILE A 290 -19.51 -9.16 -16.66
C ILE A 290 -20.22 -10.09 -15.67
N ARG A 291 -21.52 -9.86 -15.47
CA ARG A 291 -22.33 -10.76 -14.65
C ARG A 291 -22.70 -11.97 -15.48
N ILE A 292 -22.27 -13.14 -15.05
CA ILE A 292 -22.62 -14.41 -15.69
C ILE A 292 -23.96 -14.84 -15.10
N GLU A 293 -24.94 -15.11 -15.99
CA GLU A 293 -26.25 -15.64 -15.64
C GLU A 293 -26.36 -17.07 -16.20
N PRO A 294 -25.87 -18.08 -15.46
CA PRO A 294 -25.77 -19.43 -15.99
C PRO A 294 -27.15 -20.08 -16.06
N GLU A 295 -27.41 -20.74 -17.20
CA GLU A 295 -28.59 -21.56 -17.45
C GLU A 295 -28.19 -22.96 -17.90
N ALA A 296 -29.08 -23.91 -17.70
CA ALA A 296 -28.84 -25.29 -18.09
C ALA A 296 -28.74 -25.43 -19.61
N THR A 297 -27.59 -25.87 -20.09
CA THR A 297 -27.28 -25.95 -21.52
C THR A 297 -26.90 -27.37 -21.92
N THR A 298 -27.48 -27.84 -23.00
CA THR A 298 -27.26 -29.17 -23.58
C THR A 298 -26.52 -29.11 -24.90
N ALA A 299 -26.15 -30.26 -25.45
CA ALA A 299 -25.52 -30.38 -26.77
C ALA A 299 -26.31 -29.65 -27.86
N THR A 300 -27.64 -29.73 -27.83
CA THR A 300 -28.54 -29.13 -28.82
C THR A 300 -28.35 -27.62 -28.98
N TYR A 301 -27.97 -26.93 -27.92
CA TYR A 301 -27.66 -25.50 -28.00
C TYR A 301 -26.48 -25.23 -28.96
N PHE A 302 -25.42 -26.00 -28.86
CA PHE A 302 -24.26 -25.88 -29.75
C PHE A 302 -24.54 -26.35 -31.17
N GLU A 303 -25.34 -27.41 -31.34
CA GLU A 303 -25.78 -27.87 -32.64
C GLU A 303 -26.55 -26.77 -33.39
N ASN A 304 -27.44 -26.05 -32.73
CA ASN A 304 -28.16 -24.91 -33.32
C ASN A 304 -27.21 -23.77 -33.75
N ILE A 305 -26.15 -23.54 -32.99
CA ILE A 305 -25.12 -22.57 -33.37
C ILE A 305 -24.33 -23.06 -34.58
N PHE A 306 -23.96 -24.34 -34.63
CA PHE A 306 -23.24 -24.94 -35.76
C PHE A 306 -24.03 -24.90 -37.04
N ASN A 307 -25.31 -25.24 -37.00
CA ASN A 307 -26.20 -25.12 -38.15
C ASN A 307 -26.25 -23.68 -38.69
N SER A 308 -26.28 -22.68 -37.78
CA SER A 308 -26.25 -21.28 -38.18
C SER A 308 -24.93 -20.89 -38.83
N TYR A 309 -23.82 -21.42 -38.33
CA TYR A 309 -22.47 -21.13 -38.87
C TYR A 309 -22.23 -21.83 -40.20
N GLU A 310 -22.77 -23.04 -40.39
CA GLU A 310 -22.72 -23.75 -41.66
C GLU A 310 -23.39 -22.94 -42.76
N MET A 311 -24.63 -22.48 -42.52
CA MET A 311 -25.35 -21.62 -43.49
C MET A 311 -24.58 -20.32 -43.81
N LEU A 312 -23.95 -19.70 -42.79
CA LEU A 312 -23.17 -18.45 -42.99
C LEU A 312 -21.88 -18.71 -43.78
N ALA A 313 -21.21 -19.82 -43.51
CA ALA A 313 -20.02 -20.23 -44.24
C ALA A 313 -20.31 -20.57 -45.69
N GLU A 314 -21.38 -21.36 -45.94
CA GLU A 314 -21.84 -21.70 -47.29
C GLU A 314 -22.20 -20.46 -48.11
N ASN A 315 -22.95 -19.51 -47.52
CA ASN A 315 -23.28 -18.22 -48.16
C ASN A 315 -22.03 -17.39 -48.51
N ALA A 316 -20.94 -17.60 -47.77
CA ALA A 316 -19.65 -16.97 -48.04
C ALA A 316 -18.72 -17.83 -48.92
N GLY A 317 -19.18 -18.93 -49.51
CA GLY A 317 -18.43 -19.86 -50.35
C GLY A 317 -17.32 -20.62 -49.59
N LYS A 318 -17.53 -20.91 -48.29
CA LYS A 318 -16.53 -21.58 -47.43
C LYS A 318 -17.10 -22.87 -46.84
N LYS A 319 -16.20 -23.77 -46.49
CA LYS A 319 -16.57 -25.05 -45.85
C LYS A 319 -16.55 -24.87 -44.33
N PHE A 320 -17.56 -25.44 -43.67
CA PHE A 320 -17.66 -25.46 -42.22
C PHE A 320 -17.64 -26.91 -41.71
N SER A 321 -16.99 -27.11 -40.56
CA SER A 321 -17.03 -28.38 -39.83
C SER A 321 -17.21 -28.14 -38.33
N GLY A 322 -18.24 -28.69 -37.73
CA GLY A 322 -18.54 -28.62 -36.32
C GLY A 322 -18.33 -29.95 -35.60
N HIS A 323 -17.53 -29.98 -34.54
CA HIS A 323 -17.34 -31.18 -33.74
C HIS A 323 -17.76 -30.92 -32.29
N LEU A 324 -18.68 -31.72 -31.77
CA LEU A 324 -19.21 -31.57 -30.42
C LEU A 324 -18.97 -32.84 -29.61
N LYS A 325 -18.29 -32.70 -28.47
CA LYS A 325 -18.12 -33.75 -27.46
C LYS A 325 -18.58 -33.23 -26.10
N LEU A 326 -19.91 -33.24 -25.91
CA LEU A 326 -20.54 -32.76 -24.68
C LEU A 326 -21.57 -33.80 -24.22
N ASP A 327 -21.25 -34.47 -23.11
CA ASP A 327 -22.15 -35.39 -22.46
C ASP A 327 -22.89 -34.69 -21.31
N GLY A 328 -24.22 -34.81 -21.31
CA GLY A 328 -25.08 -34.27 -20.26
C GLY A 328 -25.33 -32.77 -20.36
N THR A 329 -25.70 -32.18 -19.23
CA THR A 329 -26.03 -30.75 -19.10
C THR A 329 -24.92 -30.03 -18.40
N ILE A 330 -24.63 -28.79 -18.81
CA ILE A 330 -23.70 -27.85 -18.17
C ILE A 330 -24.42 -26.55 -17.89
N ASN A 331 -23.97 -25.83 -16.89
CA ASN A 331 -24.47 -24.49 -16.57
C ASN A 331 -23.53 -23.43 -17.15
N LEU A 332 -24.03 -22.60 -18.07
CA LEU A 332 -23.30 -21.48 -18.66
C LEU A 332 -24.26 -20.38 -19.12
N ASP A 333 -23.76 -19.16 -19.25
CA ASP A 333 -24.52 -18.08 -19.85
C ASP A 333 -24.50 -18.23 -21.38
N GLN A 334 -25.66 -18.66 -21.93
CA GLN A 334 -25.80 -18.93 -23.36
C GLN A 334 -25.53 -17.69 -24.21
N ALA A 335 -25.96 -16.50 -23.76
CA ALA A 335 -25.80 -15.28 -24.52
C ALA A 335 -24.31 -14.90 -24.63
N LEU A 336 -23.55 -14.97 -23.52
CA LEU A 336 -22.13 -14.69 -23.53
C LEU A 336 -21.32 -15.70 -24.34
N ILE A 337 -21.65 -16.98 -24.24
CA ILE A 337 -20.96 -18.03 -25.02
C ILE A 337 -21.28 -17.92 -26.51
N LYS A 338 -22.52 -17.62 -26.86
CA LYS A 338 -22.90 -17.37 -28.27
C LYS A 338 -22.09 -16.16 -28.79
N GLN A 339 -22.02 -15.10 -28.04
CA GLN A 339 -21.26 -13.90 -28.41
C GLN A 339 -19.76 -14.22 -28.59
N LEU A 340 -19.16 -14.97 -27.67
CA LEU A 340 -17.77 -15.41 -27.75
C LEU A 340 -17.51 -16.22 -29.04
N LEU A 341 -18.32 -17.26 -29.30
CA LEU A 341 -18.17 -18.10 -30.46
C LEU A 341 -18.39 -17.30 -31.75
N THR A 342 -19.40 -16.42 -31.79
CA THR A 342 -19.65 -15.54 -32.95
C THR A 342 -18.45 -14.62 -33.26
N ILE A 343 -17.84 -14.03 -32.25
CA ILE A 343 -16.64 -13.19 -32.44
C ILE A 343 -15.51 -14.00 -33.09
N LEU A 344 -15.25 -15.21 -32.59
CA LEU A 344 -14.18 -16.06 -33.10
C LEU A 344 -14.50 -16.58 -34.51
N PHE A 345 -15.74 -17.01 -34.77
CA PHE A 345 -16.21 -17.44 -36.06
C PHE A 345 -16.18 -16.32 -37.11
N ASP A 346 -16.67 -15.12 -36.79
CA ASP A 346 -16.62 -13.95 -37.67
C ASP A 346 -15.19 -13.59 -38.07
N ASN A 347 -14.25 -13.72 -37.14
CA ASN A 347 -12.82 -13.52 -37.46
C ASN A 347 -12.34 -14.60 -38.45
N ALA A 348 -12.64 -15.89 -38.19
CA ALA A 348 -12.31 -16.96 -39.12
C ALA A 348 -12.92 -16.71 -40.51
N LEU A 349 -14.19 -16.31 -40.54
CA LEU A 349 -14.91 -16.02 -41.80
C LEU A 349 -14.26 -14.86 -42.60
N LYS A 350 -13.80 -13.83 -41.92
CA LYS A 350 -13.16 -12.63 -42.54
C LYS A 350 -11.77 -12.88 -43.08
N TYR A 351 -10.98 -13.68 -42.38
CA TYR A 351 -9.54 -13.85 -42.67
C TYR A 351 -9.23 -15.13 -43.45
N THR A 352 -10.22 -15.97 -43.66
CA THR A 352 -10.14 -17.12 -44.57
C THR A 352 -10.39 -16.67 -46.01
N GLY A 353 -9.66 -17.19 -46.99
CA GLY A 353 -9.83 -16.89 -48.40
C GLY A 353 -11.08 -17.59 -49.00
N ASP A 354 -11.26 -17.41 -50.31
CA ASP A 354 -12.29 -18.13 -51.06
C ASP A 354 -12.00 -19.64 -51.00
N GLU A 355 -13.05 -20.47 -50.95
CA GLU A 355 -12.99 -21.95 -50.76
C GLU A 355 -12.26 -22.37 -49.46
N GLY A 356 -12.17 -21.48 -48.48
CA GLY A 356 -11.51 -21.73 -47.19
C GLY A 356 -12.29 -22.69 -46.30
N GLU A 357 -11.61 -23.20 -45.28
CA GLU A 357 -12.16 -24.15 -44.31
C GLU A 357 -12.13 -23.55 -42.90
N ILE A 358 -13.25 -23.65 -42.19
CA ILE A 358 -13.42 -23.20 -40.81
C ILE A 358 -13.91 -24.36 -39.97
N SER A 359 -13.25 -24.63 -38.85
CA SER A 359 -13.74 -25.67 -37.91
C SER A 359 -14.00 -25.07 -36.52
N VAL A 360 -15.05 -25.59 -35.87
CA VAL A 360 -15.38 -25.27 -34.50
C VAL A 360 -15.53 -26.57 -33.71
N ASP A 361 -14.63 -26.73 -32.74
CA ASP A 361 -14.64 -27.87 -31.82
C ASP A 361 -15.11 -27.41 -30.45
N VAL A 362 -16.05 -28.14 -29.85
CA VAL A 362 -16.52 -27.93 -28.48
C VAL A 362 -16.42 -29.23 -27.71
N GLN A 363 -15.62 -29.25 -26.65
CA GLN A 363 -15.45 -30.45 -25.84
C GLN A 363 -15.43 -30.16 -24.35
N LYS A 364 -16.06 -31.04 -23.56
CA LYS A 364 -15.97 -31.00 -22.09
C LYS A 364 -14.89 -31.96 -21.63
N ASN A 365 -13.86 -31.39 -20.93
CA ASN A 365 -12.77 -32.16 -20.36
C ASN A 365 -12.71 -31.92 -18.84
N GLY A 366 -13.24 -32.89 -18.08
CA GLY A 366 -13.37 -32.72 -16.63
C GLY A 366 -14.27 -31.53 -16.27
N GLY A 367 -13.81 -30.63 -15.41
CA GLY A 367 -14.52 -29.39 -15.01
C GLY A 367 -14.34 -28.23 -15.98
N PHE A 368 -13.79 -28.44 -17.18
CA PHE A 368 -13.54 -27.39 -18.16
C PHE A 368 -14.33 -27.66 -19.46
N LEU A 369 -14.81 -26.56 -20.05
CA LEU A 369 -15.29 -26.53 -21.42
C LEU A 369 -14.21 -25.88 -22.29
N VAL A 370 -13.85 -26.56 -23.35
CA VAL A 370 -12.84 -26.13 -24.32
C VAL A 370 -13.49 -25.85 -25.65
N PHE A 371 -13.28 -24.65 -26.18
CA PHE A 371 -13.65 -24.28 -27.54
C PHE A 371 -12.40 -24.13 -28.38
N ALA A 372 -12.40 -24.65 -29.59
CA ALA A 372 -11.37 -24.36 -30.57
C ALA A 372 -12.02 -23.92 -31.86
N VAL A 373 -11.63 -22.72 -32.34
CA VAL A 373 -12.05 -22.21 -33.65
C VAL A 373 -10.82 -22.11 -34.51
N ALA A 374 -10.77 -22.86 -35.60
CA ALA A 374 -9.62 -22.87 -36.49
C ALA A 374 -10.03 -22.52 -37.91
N ASP A 375 -9.16 -21.81 -38.60
CA ASP A 375 -9.25 -21.43 -40.00
C ASP A 375 -7.99 -21.84 -40.77
N ASN A 376 -8.07 -21.89 -42.09
CA ASN A 376 -6.91 -22.11 -42.98
C ASN A 376 -6.48 -20.82 -43.70
N GLY A 377 -6.72 -19.64 -43.08
CA GLY A 377 -6.43 -18.31 -43.62
C GLY A 377 -4.95 -17.93 -43.65
N GLU A 378 -4.70 -16.64 -43.67
CA GLU A 378 -3.33 -16.09 -43.76
C GLU A 378 -2.45 -16.37 -42.53
N GLY A 379 -3.05 -16.61 -41.36
CA GLY A 379 -2.37 -16.78 -40.09
C GLY A 379 -2.04 -15.43 -39.43
N ILE A 380 -1.40 -15.48 -38.24
CA ILE A 380 -1.04 -14.30 -37.45
C ILE A 380 0.41 -14.39 -37.05
N SER A 381 1.18 -13.31 -37.23
CA SER A 381 2.58 -13.27 -36.85
C SER A 381 2.77 -13.43 -35.34
N ASP A 382 3.91 -13.99 -34.88
CA ASP A 382 4.19 -14.17 -33.45
C ASP A 382 4.26 -12.85 -32.67
N GLU A 383 4.60 -11.74 -33.34
CA GLU A 383 4.56 -10.40 -32.77
C GLU A 383 3.12 -9.93 -32.52
N ASP A 384 2.24 -10.17 -33.48
CA ASP A 384 0.86 -9.73 -33.47
C ASP A 384 0.01 -10.59 -32.53
N LYS A 385 0.29 -11.91 -32.40
CA LYS A 385 -0.38 -12.81 -31.46
C LYS A 385 -0.42 -12.27 -30.03
N LYS A 386 0.56 -11.46 -29.63
CA LYS A 386 0.62 -10.82 -28.30
C LYS A 386 -0.29 -9.61 -28.18
N LYS A 387 -0.67 -8.99 -29.30
CA LYS A 387 -1.38 -7.71 -29.36
C LYS A 387 -2.83 -7.82 -29.84
N ILE A 388 -3.19 -8.94 -30.53
CA ILE A 388 -4.54 -9.11 -31.13
C ILE A 388 -5.69 -9.01 -30.13
N PHE A 389 -5.42 -9.19 -28.84
CA PHE A 389 -6.41 -9.02 -27.78
C PHE A 389 -6.46 -7.59 -27.20
N ASP A 390 -5.59 -6.69 -27.68
CA ASP A 390 -5.63 -5.28 -27.29
C ASP A 390 -6.79 -4.59 -28.04
N ARG A 391 -7.42 -3.62 -27.38
CA ARG A 391 -8.54 -2.88 -27.96
C ARG A 391 -8.09 -2.09 -29.17
N PHE A 392 -8.86 -2.09 -30.26
CA PHE A 392 -8.60 -1.39 -31.53
C PHE A 392 -7.33 -1.86 -32.25
N PHE A 393 -6.70 -2.95 -31.79
CA PHE A 393 -5.54 -3.51 -32.48
C PHE A 393 -5.97 -4.20 -33.78
N ARG A 394 -5.19 -3.98 -34.85
CA ARG A 394 -5.40 -4.53 -36.18
C ARG A 394 -4.05 -4.78 -36.84
N VAL A 395 -3.85 -5.96 -37.42
CA VAL A 395 -2.59 -6.34 -38.08
C VAL A 395 -2.33 -5.46 -39.29
N ASP A 396 -3.35 -5.09 -40.05
CA ASP A 396 -3.23 -4.25 -41.27
C ASP A 396 -4.33 -3.20 -41.33
N LYS A 397 -4.00 -1.94 -41.03
CA LYS A 397 -4.96 -0.82 -40.96
C LYS A 397 -5.58 -0.46 -42.33
N ALA A 398 -4.87 -0.70 -43.44
CA ALA A 398 -5.30 -0.33 -44.77
C ALA A 398 -6.22 -1.37 -45.41
N ARG A 399 -5.87 -2.64 -45.34
CA ARG A 399 -6.58 -3.76 -45.96
C ARG A 399 -7.89 -4.13 -45.23
N THR A 400 -7.92 -3.89 -43.93
CA THR A 400 -9.05 -4.29 -43.08
C THR A 400 -10.16 -3.26 -43.06
N ARG A 401 -9.98 -2.01 -43.55
CA ARG A 401 -11.08 -1.05 -43.71
C ARG A 401 -12.11 -1.55 -44.72
N GLN A 402 -11.69 -2.24 -45.77
CA GLN A 402 -12.58 -2.85 -46.76
C GLN A 402 -13.36 -4.10 -46.21
N LYS A 403 -12.76 -4.81 -45.24
CA LYS A 403 -13.37 -6.03 -44.62
C LYS A 403 -14.14 -5.76 -43.32
N GLY A 404 -14.31 -4.49 -42.88
CA GLY A 404 -15.25 -4.06 -41.84
C GLY A 404 -15.01 -4.62 -40.43
N GLY A 405 -13.79 -4.44 -39.85
CA GLY A 405 -13.54 -4.87 -38.44
C GLY A 405 -13.03 -3.73 -37.55
N LEU A 406 -13.66 -3.53 -36.39
CA LEU A 406 -13.36 -2.42 -35.46
C LEU A 406 -12.18 -2.72 -34.50
N GLY A 407 -11.61 -3.93 -34.52
CA GLY A 407 -10.56 -4.33 -33.58
C GLY A 407 -11.03 -4.47 -32.12
N LEU A 408 -12.36 -4.57 -31.89
CA LEU A 408 -12.95 -4.70 -30.56
C LEU A 408 -13.37 -6.13 -30.23
N GLY A 409 -13.59 -6.98 -31.24
CA GLY A 409 -14.14 -8.33 -31.04
C GLY A 409 -13.25 -9.21 -30.16
N LEU A 410 -11.98 -9.38 -30.51
CA LEU A 410 -11.07 -10.24 -29.74
C LEU A 410 -10.81 -9.71 -28.32
N SER A 411 -10.82 -8.40 -28.12
CA SER A 411 -10.74 -7.82 -26.76
C SER A 411 -11.97 -8.12 -25.92
N LEU A 412 -13.15 -8.16 -26.54
CA LEU A 412 -14.40 -8.58 -25.89
C LEU A 412 -14.42 -10.10 -25.63
N ALA A 413 -13.97 -10.90 -26.58
CA ALA A 413 -13.81 -12.35 -26.38
C ALA A 413 -12.92 -12.66 -25.17
N LYS A 414 -11.79 -11.95 -25.04
CA LYS A 414 -10.91 -12.07 -23.88
C LYS A 414 -11.62 -11.69 -22.57
N GLN A 415 -12.42 -10.63 -22.54
CA GLN A 415 -13.17 -10.23 -21.34
C GLN A 415 -14.22 -11.26 -20.94
N ILE A 416 -14.95 -11.84 -21.91
CA ILE A 416 -15.90 -12.92 -21.64
C ILE A 416 -15.19 -14.11 -21.01
N VAL A 417 -14.04 -14.49 -21.56
CA VAL A 417 -13.24 -15.61 -21.04
C VAL A 417 -12.69 -15.31 -19.64
N GLU A 418 -12.20 -14.10 -19.40
CA GLU A 418 -11.74 -13.65 -18.09
C GLU A 418 -12.85 -13.65 -17.03
N ALA A 419 -14.09 -13.32 -17.40
CA ALA A 419 -15.25 -13.41 -16.50
C ALA A 419 -15.51 -14.85 -16.01
N TYR A 420 -15.24 -15.84 -16.86
CA TYR A 420 -15.30 -17.26 -16.48
C TYR A 420 -14.02 -17.77 -15.78
N ASN A 421 -13.08 -16.87 -15.40
CA ASN A 421 -11.76 -17.26 -14.90
C ASN A 421 -11.03 -18.23 -15.85
N GLY A 422 -11.29 -18.07 -17.16
CA GLY A 422 -10.78 -18.91 -18.22
C GLY A 422 -9.51 -18.35 -18.86
N LYS A 423 -9.05 -19.03 -19.89
CA LYS A 423 -7.90 -18.65 -20.71
C LYS A 423 -8.23 -18.74 -22.19
N ILE A 424 -7.87 -17.71 -22.97
CA ILE A 424 -7.89 -17.71 -24.42
C ILE A 424 -6.45 -17.67 -24.93
N THR A 425 -6.13 -18.51 -25.93
CA THR A 425 -4.82 -18.56 -26.59
C THR A 425 -5.02 -18.60 -28.09
N VAL A 426 -3.99 -18.25 -28.83
CA VAL A 426 -3.93 -18.31 -30.29
C VAL A 426 -2.70 -19.09 -30.72
N GLU A 427 -2.88 -20.00 -31.65
CA GLU A 427 -1.84 -20.88 -32.21
C GLU A 427 -1.93 -20.88 -33.74
N ASP A 428 -0.86 -21.33 -34.41
CA ASP A 428 -0.88 -21.55 -35.84
C ASP A 428 -1.67 -22.83 -36.15
N ASN A 429 -2.58 -22.76 -37.12
CA ASN A 429 -3.22 -23.94 -37.68
C ASN A 429 -2.32 -24.55 -38.76
N LYS A 430 -2.27 -25.86 -38.85
CA LYS A 430 -1.47 -26.58 -39.85
C LYS A 430 -2.34 -27.07 -40.99
N PRO A 431 -1.92 -26.95 -42.28
CA PRO A 431 -0.61 -26.45 -42.72
C PRO A 431 -0.50 -24.92 -42.72
N LYS A 432 -1.61 -24.18 -42.65
CA LYS A 432 -1.66 -22.70 -42.64
C LYS A 432 -2.95 -22.26 -41.95
N GLY A 433 -2.95 -21.09 -41.31
CA GLY A 433 -4.14 -20.50 -40.72
C GLY A 433 -3.96 -20.18 -39.23
N THR A 434 -5.08 -19.89 -38.56
CA THR A 434 -5.13 -19.52 -37.15
C THR A 434 -6.04 -20.46 -36.37
N LYS A 435 -5.66 -20.79 -35.13
CA LYS A 435 -6.47 -21.55 -34.19
C LYS A 435 -6.58 -20.81 -32.88
N PHE A 436 -7.79 -20.36 -32.52
CA PHE A 436 -8.13 -19.84 -31.22
C PHE A 436 -8.56 -20.95 -30.31
N ILE A 437 -8.00 -21.03 -29.12
CA ILE A 437 -8.37 -22.04 -28.11
C ILE A 437 -8.82 -21.27 -26.85
N VAL A 438 -10.03 -21.56 -26.42
CA VAL A 438 -10.63 -21.01 -25.20
C VAL A 438 -10.90 -22.14 -24.23
N ARG A 439 -10.49 -21.95 -22.99
CA ARG A 439 -10.74 -22.88 -21.90
C ARG A 439 -11.42 -22.14 -20.76
N ILE A 440 -12.65 -22.50 -20.43
CA ILE A 440 -13.45 -21.95 -19.34
C ILE A 440 -13.81 -23.01 -18.32
N ARG A 441 -14.01 -22.62 -17.09
CA ARG A 441 -14.45 -23.53 -16.03
C ARG A 441 -15.98 -23.64 -16.04
N VAL A 442 -16.49 -24.86 -16.06
CA VAL A 442 -17.92 -25.14 -16.02
C VAL A 442 -18.18 -26.20 -14.94
N ASP A 443 -18.09 -25.78 -13.68
CA ASP A 443 -18.44 -26.67 -12.58
C ASP A 443 -19.97 -26.73 -12.44
N SER A 444 -20.48 -27.89 -12.06
CA SER A 444 -21.92 -28.13 -11.81
C SER A 444 -22.46 -27.32 -10.60
N THR A 445 -21.60 -26.59 -9.93
CA THR A 445 -21.97 -25.69 -8.80
C THR A 445 -21.13 -24.39 -8.88
N ILE A 446 -21.67 -23.37 -9.56
CA ILE A 446 -21.21 -22.01 -9.33
C ILE A 446 -21.78 -21.60 -7.97
N SER A 447 -21.00 -21.80 -6.89
CA SER A 447 -21.30 -21.19 -5.62
C SER A 447 -21.22 -19.67 -5.80
N ASN A 448 -22.35 -19.03 -5.52
CA ASN A 448 -22.58 -17.59 -5.55
C ASN A 448 -21.36 -16.81 -5.02
N PRO A 449 -20.71 -15.92 -5.79
CA PRO A 449 -19.55 -15.16 -5.36
C PRO A 449 -19.78 -14.30 -4.11
N ALA A 450 -21.05 -14.06 -3.73
CA ALA A 450 -21.39 -13.40 -2.46
C ALA A 450 -20.96 -14.16 -1.20
N LYS A 451 -20.61 -15.47 -1.28
CA LYS A 451 -20.12 -16.25 -0.13
C LYS A 451 -18.61 -16.23 0.09
N ILE A 452 -17.83 -15.70 -0.84
CA ILE A 452 -16.36 -15.59 -0.70
C ILE A 452 -15.99 -14.39 0.16
N PHE A 453 -16.79 -13.32 0.20
CA PHE A 453 -16.55 -12.13 1.02
C PHE A 453 -17.00 -12.25 2.49
N GLN A 454 -17.62 -13.35 2.92
CA GLN A 454 -17.98 -13.58 4.34
C GLN A 454 -16.93 -14.40 5.11
N LYS A 455 -15.80 -14.77 4.50
CA LYS A 455 -14.75 -15.59 5.13
C LYS A 455 -13.35 -14.93 5.10
N LEU A 456 -13.28 -13.62 4.83
CA LEU A 456 -12.13 -12.76 5.08
C LEU A 456 -12.55 -11.63 6.01
#